data_b4d9493a65eaad1b22e3ef149f3b7002
#
_entry.id   b4d9493a65eaad1b22e3ef149f3b7002
#
_cell.length_a   1.000
_cell.length_b   1.000
_cell.length_c   1.000
_cell.angle_alpha   90.00
_cell.angle_beta   90.00
_cell.angle_gamma   90.00
#
_symmetry.space_group_name_H-M   'P 1'
#
loop_
_entity.id
_entity.type
_entity.pdbx_description
1 polymer ?
#
loop_
_entity_poly.entity_id
_entity_poly.type
_entity_poly.pdbx_seq_one_letter_code
_entity_poly.pdbx_strand_id
1 'polypeptide(L)'
;LITRRLQEQDMRQAREIWEESFNDKPAFIDWYFRRRFRPEEGIGIFSGSLLLCNLHLAPYRVRLRGRTFPSAYLIGLATREEYRRQGLAKELLTFTLRSLRKKGVFFTFLMPFAMSFYTRLGWGICGQHRIYRLSPAAIFPEKESSGTPGKTERAGKESSPEPAVAAGKETTLELAVTGKETALEPAITEKETTPDPAVLDRIYRGWSSSLDGCLLRTEEDWEGLLFDHFLDGGEIWLHKETGSGPTAYALFYPGAKENLLREAAYLTPAAGRRLLQYLAAVNNKPLVWSAPDAALPFPLPDPEVKPVFLGRITDLKAALEFPLYPPGLTGAWRLRVEDPLLPENDGVFLVTANGDGKISATPVPGMDVDLTCTTGGLARLLSGTAGPEEAVKRRLLTGDDKLVSFFLRLFPKGDLYMNDYF
;
A
#
# COMPACT_ATOMS: atom_id res chain seq x y z
N LEU A 1 6.62 28.93 21.56
CA LEU A 1 6.45 28.24 20.27
C LEU A 1 5.02 28.37 19.79
N ILE A 2 4.83 28.44 18.47
CA ILE A 2 3.50 28.52 17.83
C ILE A 2 3.41 27.39 16.81
N THR A 3 2.35 26.56 16.92
CA THR A 3 2.04 25.54 15.92
C THR A 3 0.91 26.03 15.03
N ARG A 4 1.16 26.13 13.72
CA ARG A 4 0.19 26.63 12.73
C ARG A 4 0.37 25.97 11.36
N ARG A 5 -0.58 26.20 10.46
CA ARG A 5 -0.42 25.88 9.05
C ARG A 5 0.67 26.75 8.43
N LEU A 6 1.36 26.18 7.45
CA LEU A 6 2.32 26.91 6.65
C LEU A 6 1.59 27.92 5.74
N GLN A 7 2.32 28.92 5.34
CA GLN A 7 1.93 29.97 4.39
C GLN A 7 2.97 30.02 3.27
N GLU A 8 2.67 30.72 2.19
CA GLU A 8 3.58 30.85 1.05
C GLU A 8 5.00 31.32 1.44
N GLN A 9 5.06 32.26 2.35
CA GLN A 9 6.34 32.78 2.88
C GLN A 9 7.18 31.75 3.65
N ASP A 10 6.58 30.64 4.12
CA ASP A 10 7.26 29.60 4.87
C ASP A 10 7.87 28.53 3.97
N MET A 11 7.48 28.50 2.67
CA MET A 11 7.85 27.47 1.71
C MET A 11 9.36 27.26 1.57
N ARG A 12 10.13 28.37 1.59
CA ARG A 12 11.58 28.31 1.54
C ARG A 12 12.15 27.56 2.74
N GLN A 13 11.68 27.83 3.96
CA GLN A 13 12.16 27.17 5.15
C GLN A 13 11.70 25.69 5.21
N ALA A 14 10.50 25.40 4.73
CA ALA A 14 10.01 24.03 4.64
C ALA A 14 10.89 23.19 3.69
N ARG A 15 11.27 23.75 2.54
CA ARG A 15 12.20 23.14 1.60
C ARG A 15 13.60 22.95 2.19
N GLU A 16 14.15 23.94 2.87
CA GLU A 16 15.45 23.84 3.57
C GLU A 16 15.46 22.65 4.54
N ILE A 17 14.41 22.52 5.38
CA ILE A 17 14.29 21.40 6.33
C ILE A 17 14.18 20.05 5.60
N TRP A 18 13.52 20.01 4.45
CA TRP A 18 13.44 18.79 3.62
C TRP A 18 14.81 18.40 3.11
N GLU A 19 15.55 19.34 2.49
CA GLU A 19 16.88 19.11 1.93
C GLU A 19 17.91 18.70 3.01
N GLU A 20 17.79 19.22 4.25
CA GLU A 20 18.60 18.83 5.40
C GLU A 20 18.28 17.42 5.94
N SER A 21 17.07 16.92 5.70
CA SER A 21 16.55 15.73 6.39
C SER A 21 16.40 14.49 5.50
N PHE A 22 16.24 14.69 4.18
CA PHE A 22 15.99 13.62 3.23
C PHE A 22 17.01 13.64 2.08
N ASN A 23 17.35 12.47 1.58
CA ASN A 23 18.34 12.32 0.51
C ASN A 23 17.64 12.13 -0.86
N ASP A 24 16.63 12.96 -1.12
CA ASP A 24 15.90 12.90 -2.37
C ASP A 24 16.66 13.58 -3.52
N LYS A 25 16.38 13.18 -4.76
CA LYS A 25 16.98 13.79 -5.94
C LYS A 25 16.55 15.26 -6.05
N PRO A 26 17.45 16.20 -6.40
CA PRO A 26 17.08 17.61 -6.57
C PRO A 26 15.90 17.84 -7.50
N ALA A 27 15.80 17.07 -8.60
CA ALA A 27 14.70 17.15 -9.54
C ALA A 27 13.35 16.74 -8.91
N PHE A 28 13.34 15.77 -8.00
CA PHE A 28 12.17 15.40 -7.22
C PHE A 28 11.76 16.53 -6.26
N ILE A 29 12.70 17.08 -5.51
CA ILE A 29 12.44 18.18 -4.56
C ILE A 29 11.87 19.39 -5.30
N ASP A 30 12.46 19.77 -6.45
CA ASP A 30 11.97 20.86 -7.29
C ASP A 30 10.54 20.61 -7.78
N TRP A 31 10.25 19.41 -8.27
CA TRP A 31 8.92 19.05 -8.71
C TRP A 31 7.92 19.08 -7.55
N TYR A 32 8.27 18.44 -6.41
CA TYR A 32 7.41 18.33 -5.23
C TYR A 32 6.99 19.69 -4.71
N PHE A 33 7.94 20.60 -4.46
CA PHE A 33 7.65 21.94 -3.93
C PHE A 33 6.99 22.89 -4.93
N ARG A 34 7.12 22.67 -6.23
CA ARG A 34 6.48 23.51 -7.26
C ARG A 34 5.13 23.02 -7.73
N ARG A 35 4.88 21.72 -7.67
CA ARG A 35 3.71 21.11 -8.32
C ARG A 35 2.79 20.38 -7.35
N ARG A 36 3.35 19.68 -6.39
CA ARG A 36 2.59 18.75 -5.54
C ARG A 36 2.26 19.32 -4.16
N PHE A 37 3.21 19.96 -3.49
CA PHE A 37 3.02 20.50 -2.15
C PHE A 37 2.37 21.89 -2.18
N ARG A 38 1.35 22.06 -1.33
CA ARG A 38 0.65 23.32 -1.09
C ARG A 38 0.88 23.76 0.34
N PRO A 39 1.22 25.04 0.62
CA PRO A 39 1.53 25.50 1.98
C PRO A 39 0.42 25.20 3.00
N GLU A 40 -0.85 25.35 2.59
CA GLU A 40 -2.01 25.08 3.44
C GLU A 40 -2.17 23.60 3.83
N GLU A 41 -1.49 22.69 3.15
CA GLU A 41 -1.38 21.27 3.49
C GLU A 41 -0.23 20.99 4.46
N GLY A 42 0.66 21.97 4.71
CA GLY A 42 1.74 21.90 5.66
C GLY A 42 1.36 22.40 7.05
N ILE A 43 1.99 21.85 8.07
CA ILE A 43 1.88 22.29 9.47
C ILE A 43 3.30 22.41 10.01
N GLY A 44 3.57 23.51 10.73
CA GLY A 44 4.89 23.78 11.30
C GLY A 44 4.83 24.31 12.72
N ILE A 45 5.93 24.11 13.45
CA ILE A 45 6.20 24.71 14.76
C ILE A 45 7.24 25.81 14.56
N PHE A 46 6.93 26.99 15.07
CA PHE A 46 7.71 28.21 14.90
C PHE A 46 8.22 28.78 16.22
N SER A 47 9.42 29.35 16.18
CA SER A 47 9.93 30.31 17.19
C SER A 47 10.10 31.67 16.52
N GLY A 48 9.19 32.59 16.80
CA GLY A 48 9.09 33.81 16.01
C GLY A 48 8.78 33.52 14.54
N SER A 49 9.67 33.94 13.64
CA SER A 49 9.56 33.63 12.19
C SER A 49 10.33 32.38 11.76
N LEU A 50 11.10 31.76 12.66
CA LEU A 50 11.90 30.57 12.34
C LEU A 50 11.06 29.30 12.43
N LEU A 51 10.97 28.54 11.33
CA LEU A 51 10.36 27.21 11.27
C LEU A 51 11.33 26.17 11.85
N LEU A 52 10.92 25.49 12.92
CA LEU A 52 11.76 24.52 13.64
C LEU A 52 11.48 23.08 13.20
N CYS A 53 10.20 22.76 12.95
CA CYS A 53 9.74 21.44 12.63
C CYS A 53 8.51 21.56 11.74
N ASN A 54 8.39 20.73 10.73
CA ASN A 54 7.20 20.68 9.85
C ASN A 54 6.86 19.26 9.41
N LEU A 55 5.64 19.10 8.94
CA LEU A 55 5.16 17.97 8.19
C LEU A 55 4.17 18.43 7.11
N HIS A 56 4.01 17.59 6.09
CA HIS A 56 3.10 17.82 4.99
C HIS A 56 1.97 16.79 5.00
N LEU A 57 0.80 17.19 4.52
CA LEU A 57 -0.38 16.34 4.42
C LEU A 57 -0.75 16.21 2.94
N ALA A 58 -0.67 15.03 2.39
CA ALA A 58 -1.25 14.75 1.08
C ALA A 58 -2.67 14.17 1.29
N PRO A 59 -3.71 14.84 0.76
CA PRO A 59 -5.07 14.33 0.86
C PRO A 59 -5.23 13.08 -0.02
N TYR A 60 -5.83 12.04 0.54
CA TYR A 60 -6.17 10.81 -0.16
C TYR A 60 -7.61 10.39 0.13
N ARG A 61 -8.15 9.55 -0.73
CA ARG A 61 -9.35 8.78 -0.45
C ARG A 61 -8.98 7.31 -0.28
N VAL A 62 -9.43 6.71 0.80
CA VAL A 62 -9.22 5.29 1.10
C VAL A 62 -10.53 4.56 0.93
N ARG A 63 -10.54 3.48 0.14
CA ARG A 63 -11.61 2.49 0.17
C ARG A 63 -11.17 1.39 1.14
N LEU A 64 -12.03 1.06 2.09
CA LEU A 64 -11.78 0.02 3.09
C LEU A 64 -13.12 -0.54 3.57
N ARG A 65 -13.22 -1.88 3.64
CA ARG A 65 -14.42 -2.58 4.11
C ARG A 65 -15.71 -2.04 3.50
N GLY A 66 -15.74 -1.99 2.16
CA GLY A 66 -16.90 -1.60 1.37
C GLY A 66 -17.26 -0.11 1.38
N ARG A 67 -16.48 0.74 2.04
CA ARG A 67 -16.73 2.19 2.10
C ARG A 67 -15.53 3.02 1.73
N THR A 68 -15.78 4.21 1.21
CA THR A 68 -14.74 5.20 0.84
C THR A 68 -14.83 6.41 1.77
N PHE A 69 -13.68 6.83 2.31
CA PHE A 69 -13.57 7.96 3.22
C PHE A 69 -12.34 8.82 2.91
N PRO A 70 -12.36 10.11 3.30
CA PRO A 70 -11.20 10.98 3.21
C PRO A 70 -10.14 10.56 4.23
N SER A 71 -8.88 10.57 3.80
CA SER A 71 -7.70 10.29 4.61
C SER A 71 -6.60 11.29 4.29
N ALA A 72 -5.50 11.22 4.98
CA ALA A 72 -4.30 12.01 4.70
C ALA A 72 -3.06 11.13 4.85
N TYR A 73 -2.15 11.25 3.91
CA TYR A 73 -0.81 10.70 4.00
C TYR A 73 0.10 11.77 4.64
N LEU A 74 0.72 11.44 5.77
CA LEU A 74 1.68 12.31 6.44
C LEU A 74 3.06 12.10 5.83
N ILE A 75 3.63 13.16 5.28
CA ILE A 75 4.89 13.15 4.54
C ILE A 75 5.85 14.16 5.17
N GLY A 76 7.15 13.91 5.06
CA GLY A 76 8.18 14.90 5.35
C GLY A 76 8.20 15.42 6.78
N LEU A 77 7.83 14.59 7.77
CA LEU A 77 8.00 14.99 9.18
C LEU A 77 9.47 15.15 9.49
N ALA A 78 9.92 16.39 9.64
CA ALA A 78 11.30 16.73 9.87
C ALA A 78 11.46 17.87 10.89
N THR A 79 12.57 17.85 11.60
CA THR A 79 12.96 18.88 12.57
C THR A 79 14.37 19.34 12.26
N ARG A 80 14.61 20.64 12.24
CA ARG A 80 15.97 21.22 12.10
C ARG A 80 16.92 20.56 13.09
N GLU A 81 18.15 20.32 12.69
CA GLU A 81 19.10 19.50 13.42
C GLU A 81 19.30 20.01 14.86
N GLU A 82 19.45 21.32 15.04
CA GLU A 82 19.71 21.95 16.31
C GLU A 82 18.55 21.87 17.32
N TYR A 83 17.33 21.57 16.80
CA TYR A 83 16.10 21.50 17.59
C TYR A 83 15.58 20.06 17.76
N ARG A 84 16.34 19.05 17.31
CA ARG A 84 15.98 17.64 17.50
C ARG A 84 16.01 17.26 18.98
N ARG A 85 15.32 16.15 19.31
CA ARG A 85 15.21 15.57 20.67
C ARG A 85 14.53 16.44 21.72
N GLN A 86 13.84 17.52 21.32
CA GLN A 86 13.11 18.44 22.20
C GLN A 86 11.59 18.15 22.23
N GLY A 87 11.12 17.05 21.63
CA GLY A 87 9.70 16.67 21.63
C GLY A 87 8.85 17.31 20.53
N LEU A 88 9.42 18.17 19.67
CA LEU A 88 8.68 18.93 18.65
C LEU A 88 7.90 18.03 17.69
N ALA A 89 8.48 16.92 17.23
CA ALA A 89 7.79 15.98 16.36
C ALA A 89 6.54 15.38 17.01
N LYS A 90 6.58 15.06 18.33
CA LYS A 90 5.42 14.57 19.07
C LYS A 90 4.34 15.65 19.19
N GLU A 91 4.72 16.88 19.48
CA GLU A 91 3.82 18.03 19.56
C GLU A 91 3.14 18.28 18.22
N LEU A 92 3.93 18.31 17.13
CA LEU A 92 3.43 18.51 15.77
C LEU A 92 2.46 17.42 15.36
N LEU A 93 2.78 16.15 15.61
CA LEU A 93 1.88 15.02 15.34
C LEU A 93 0.57 15.15 16.13
N THR A 94 0.63 15.51 17.42
CA THR A 94 -0.57 15.68 18.24
C THR A 94 -1.48 16.78 17.69
N PHE A 95 -0.92 17.93 17.33
CA PHE A 95 -1.65 19.02 16.70
C PHE A 95 -2.27 18.59 15.36
N THR A 96 -1.50 17.89 14.54
CA THR A 96 -1.93 17.40 13.23
C THR A 96 -3.10 16.44 13.35
N LEU A 97 -3.00 15.43 14.22
CA LEU A 97 -4.07 14.44 14.42
C LEU A 97 -5.38 15.10 14.90
N ARG A 98 -5.30 16.07 15.82
CA ARG A 98 -6.47 16.87 16.25
C ARG A 98 -7.04 17.71 15.11
N SER A 99 -6.18 18.29 14.26
CA SER A 99 -6.61 19.06 13.10
C SER A 99 -7.33 18.18 12.06
N LEU A 100 -6.83 16.96 11.83
CA LEU A 100 -7.45 15.97 10.95
C LEU A 100 -8.81 15.51 11.51
N ARG A 101 -8.89 15.20 12.81
CA ARG A 101 -10.14 14.86 13.48
C ARG A 101 -11.21 15.95 13.29
N LYS A 102 -10.84 17.23 13.50
CA LYS A 102 -11.75 18.37 13.29
C LYS A 102 -12.25 18.47 11.84
N LYS A 103 -11.50 17.97 10.87
CA LYS A 103 -11.90 17.91 9.44
C LYS A 103 -12.68 16.64 9.08
N GLY A 104 -13.01 15.78 10.06
CA GLY A 104 -13.71 14.52 9.82
C GLY A 104 -12.83 13.40 9.21
N VAL A 105 -11.51 13.57 9.20
CA VAL A 105 -10.56 12.53 8.82
C VAL A 105 -10.31 11.67 10.05
N PHE A 106 -10.93 10.50 10.13
CA PHE A 106 -10.83 9.61 11.31
C PHE A 106 -9.67 8.62 11.25
N PHE A 107 -9.05 8.45 10.08
CA PHE A 107 -7.91 7.56 9.86
C PHE A 107 -6.90 8.24 8.94
N THR A 108 -5.62 8.14 9.28
CA THR A 108 -4.49 8.68 8.53
C THR A 108 -3.35 7.68 8.49
N PHE A 109 -2.39 7.84 7.59
CA PHE A 109 -1.29 6.90 7.43
C PHE A 109 0.02 7.61 7.07
N LEU A 110 1.13 6.90 7.25
CA LEU A 110 2.47 7.34 6.87
C LEU A 110 3.37 6.13 6.55
N MET A 111 4.45 6.38 5.83
CA MET A 111 5.60 5.49 5.72
C MET A 111 6.65 5.91 6.76
N PRO A 112 6.97 5.04 7.74
CA PRO A 112 7.80 5.45 8.86
C PRO A 112 9.29 5.42 8.54
N PHE A 113 10.05 6.44 8.92
CA PHE A 113 11.51 6.38 8.97
C PHE A 113 12.01 5.49 10.12
N ALA A 114 11.23 5.35 11.20
CA ALA A 114 11.52 4.49 12.36
C ALA A 114 10.22 3.95 12.95
N MET A 115 9.95 2.66 12.76
CA MET A 115 8.73 2.00 13.26
C MET A 115 8.50 2.23 14.76
N SER A 116 9.55 2.05 15.58
CA SER A 116 9.45 2.16 17.04
C SER A 116 9.09 3.57 17.53
N PHE A 117 9.43 4.61 16.77
CA PHE A 117 9.04 5.98 17.12
C PHE A 117 7.53 6.13 17.05
N TYR A 118 6.92 5.72 15.93
CA TYR A 118 5.49 5.89 15.69
C TYR A 118 4.63 4.91 16.50
N THR A 119 5.05 3.65 16.64
CA THR A 119 4.24 2.66 17.39
C THR A 119 4.06 3.05 18.86
N ARG A 120 5.06 3.66 19.49
CA ARG A 120 4.93 4.25 20.85
C ARG A 120 3.95 5.41 20.93
N LEU A 121 3.61 6.02 19.80
CA LEU A 121 2.65 7.11 19.69
C LEU A 121 1.26 6.63 19.22
N GLY A 122 0.98 5.32 19.30
CA GLY A 122 -0.32 4.74 19.00
C GLY A 122 -0.58 4.48 17.50
N TRP A 123 0.47 4.40 16.70
CA TRP A 123 0.38 3.97 15.30
C TRP A 123 0.44 2.45 15.19
N GLY A 124 -0.29 1.87 14.24
CA GLY A 124 -0.28 0.43 13.94
C GLY A 124 -0.01 0.15 12.48
N ILE A 125 0.53 -1.03 12.16
CA ILE A 125 0.75 -1.46 10.77
C ILE A 125 -0.60 -1.48 10.05
N CYS A 126 -0.73 -0.73 8.96
CA CYS A 126 -1.95 -0.68 8.15
C CYS A 126 -1.74 -1.09 6.69
N GLY A 127 -0.50 -1.12 6.22
CA GLY A 127 -0.14 -1.57 4.88
C GLY A 127 1.10 -2.45 4.91
N GLN A 128 1.06 -3.54 4.15
CA GLN A 128 2.15 -4.51 4.03
C GLN A 128 2.43 -4.76 2.55
N HIS A 129 3.70 -4.87 2.19
CA HIS A 129 4.10 -5.37 0.90
C HIS A 129 4.30 -6.88 0.98
N ARG A 130 3.61 -7.62 0.12
CA ARG A 130 3.83 -9.04 -0.13
C ARG A 130 4.70 -9.16 -1.36
N ILE A 131 5.95 -9.54 -1.14
CA ILE A 131 7.00 -9.54 -2.15
C ILE A 131 7.14 -10.94 -2.71
N TYR A 132 6.79 -11.10 -3.97
CA TYR A 132 6.96 -12.32 -4.74
C TYR A 132 8.23 -12.25 -5.56
N ARG A 133 9.02 -13.34 -5.54
CA ARG A 133 10.18 -13.51 -6.42
C ARG A 133 9.86 -14.58 -7.45
N LEU A 134 9.64 -14.16 -8.67
CA LEU A 134 9.16 -15.00 -9.75
C LEU A 134 10.30 -15.29 -10.72
N SER A 135 10.74 -16.55 -10.79
CA SER A 135 11.63 -16.98 -11.87
C SER A 135 10.83 -17.06 -13.17
N PRO A 136 11.47 -16.91 -14.34
CA PRO A 136 10.80 -17.14 -15.63
C PRO A 136 10.09 -18.50 -15.69
N ALA A 137 10.71 -19.57 -15.19
CA ALA A 137 10.11 -20.90 -15.13
C ALA A 137 8.85 -20.98 -14.26
N ALA A 138 8.75 -20.21 -13.18
CA ALA A 138 7.54 -20.19 -12.32
C ALA A 138 6.35 -19.49 -13.01
N ILE A 139 6.62 -18.59 -13.95
CA ILE A 139 5.59 -17.87 -14.72
C ILE A 139 5.13 -18.68 -15.94
N PHE A 140 6.00 -19.58 -16.42
CA PHE A 140 5.70 -20.54 -17.50
C PHE A 140 5.80 -21.97 -16.94
N PRO A 141 4.81 -22.47 -16.17
CA PRO A 141 4.84 -23.86 -15.74
C PRO A 141 4.82 -24.74 -16.99
N GLU A 142 5.83 -25.60 -17.13
CA GLU A 142 5.81 -26.66 -18.15
C GLU A 142 4.51 -27.45 -17.94
N LYS A 143 3.78 -27.70 -19.06
CA LYS A 143 2.65 -28.64 -19.04
C LYS A 143 3.19 -29.94 -18.45
N GLU A 144 2.64 -30.41 -17.34
CA GLU A 144 2.89 -31.77 -16.88
C GLU A 144 2.64 -32.69 -18.06
N SER A 145 3.74 -33.19 -18.62
CA SER A 145 3.68 -34.26 -19.61
C SER A 145 3.03 -35.43 -18.90
N SER A 146 1.84 -35.80 -19.32
CA SER A 146 1.17 -37.05 -18.90
C SER A 146 2.14 -38.19 -19.20
N GLY A 147 2.97 -38.51 -18.23
CA GLY A 147 3.98 -39.54 -18.32
C GLY A 147 3.32 -40.91 -18.27
N THR A 148 3.36 -41.59 -19.38
CA THR A 148 3.24 -43.05 -19.42
C THR A 148 4.50 -43.64 -18.80
N PRO A 149 4.43 -44.55 -17.82
CA PRO A 149 5.60 -45.18 -17.26
C PRO A 149 6.13 -46.25 -18.19
N GLY A 150 7.36 -46.16 -18.67
CA GLY A 150 7.92 -47.24 -19.49
C GLY A 150 9.35 -47.07 -19.94
N LYS A 151 10.26 -47.76 -19.19
CA LYS A 151 11.53 -48.36 -19.59
C LYS A 151 12.80 -47.49 -19.59
N THR A 152 13.61 -47.81 -18.61
CA THR A 152 15.09 -47.72 -18.54
C THR A 152 15.77 -48.16 -19.83
N GLU A 153 16.74 -47.33 -20.34
CA GLU A 153 18.00 -47.88 -20.87
C GLU A 153 19.09 -46.82 -20.94
N ARG A 154 20.35 -47.28 -20.87
CA ARG A 154 21.60 -46.64 -20.52
C ARG A 154 22.28 -45.82 -21.63
N ALA A 155 23.01 -44.83 -21.18
CA ALA A 155 24.35 -44.41 -21.58
C ALA A 155 24.66 -43.93 -23.03
N GLY A 156 25.25 -42.73 -23.12
CA GLY A 156 26.00 -42.26 -24.28
C GLY A 156 26.54 -40.85 -24.13
N LYS A 157 27.83 -40.67 -24.08
CA LYS A 157 28.66 -39.48 -23.88
C LYS A 157 28.70 -38.53 -25.08
N GLU A 158 29.10 -37.27 -24.76
CA GLU A 158 29.85 -36.29 -25.58
C GLU A 158 29.02 -35.52 -26.64
N SER A 159 29.05 -34.23 -26.75
CA SER A 159 30.12 -33.22 -26.85
C SER A 159 29.51 -31.82 -27.02
N SER A 160 30.14 -30.80 -26.45
CA SER A 160 29.84 -29.37 -26.69
C SER A 160 30.26 -28.94 -28.11
N PRO A 161 29.69 -27.87 -28.63
CA PRO A 161 30.53 -26.78 -29.08
C PRO A 161 30.03 -25.36 -28.65
N GLU A 162 31.01 -24.48 -28.61
CA GLU A 162 31.04 -23.07 -28.23
C GLU A 162 30.26 -22.12 -29.17
N PRO A 163 30.14 -20.83 -28.76
CA PRO A 163 29.12 -19.93 -29.25
C PRO A 163 29.55 -19.08 -30.45
N ALA A 164 28.60 -18.77 -31.30
CA ALA A 164 28.78 -17.77 -32.36
C ALA A 164 28.00 -16.50 -32.02
N VAL A 165 28.74 -15.38 -31.96
CA VAL A 165 28.25 -14.00 -31.87
C VAL A 165 27.57 -13.63 -33.19
N ALA A 166 26.36 -13.08 -33.14
CA ALA A 166 25.78 -12.35 -34.27
C ALA A 166 24.87 -11.19 -33.78
N ALA A 167 25.09 -10.09 -34.44
CA ALA A 167 24.59 -8.76 -34.20
C ALA A 167 23.06 -8.61 -34.37
N GLY A 168 22.54 -7.57 -33.73
CA GLY A 168 21.14 -7.17 -33.59
C GLY A 168 20.31 -7.12 -34.87
N LYS A 169 19.06 -7.52 -34.66
CA LYS A 169 17.87 -7.08 -35.40
C LYS A 169 16.69 -7.19 -34.43
N GLU A 170 15.92 -6.12 -34.30
CA GLU A 170 14.61 -6.14 -33.66
C GLU A 170 13.77 -7.23 -34.33
N THR A 171 13.43 -8.26 -33.59
CA THR A 171 12.62 -9.35 -34.08
C THR A 171 11.35 -9.42 -33.23
N THR A 172 10.23 -9.15 -33.86
CA THR A 172 8.90 -9.46 -33.35
C THR A 172 8.84 -10.97 -33.14
N LEU A 173 8.87 -11.43 -31.89
CA LEU A 173 8.74 -12.84 -31.54
C LEU A 173 7.26 -13.24 -31.58
N GLU A 174 6.82 -13.84 -32.67
CA GLU A 174 5.60 -14.66 -32.71
C GLU A 174 5.85 -15.97 -31.95
N LEU A 175 5.30 -16.08 -30.76
CA LEU A 175 5.26 -17.33 -30.00
C LEU A 175 4.11 -18.20 -30.54
N ALA A 176 4.45 -19.19 -31.35
CA ALA A 176 3.53 -20.24 -31.78
C ALA A 176 3.16 -21.14 -30.57
N VAL A 177 1.97 -20.97 -30.05
CA VAL A 177 1.35 -21.88 -29.06
C VAL A 177 0.50 -22.90 -29.82
N THR A 178 1.01 -24.12 -30.03
CA THR A 178 0.24 -25.22 -30.57
C THR A 178 -0.56 -25.93 -29.48
N GLY A 179 -1.81 -25.58 -29.34
CA GLY A 179 -2.83 -26.28 -28.56
C GLY A 179 -4.18 -25.72 -28.98
N LYS A 180 -5.12 -26.58 -29.41
CA LYS A 180 -6.47 -26.20 -29.85
C LYS A 180 -7.20 -25.39 -28.77
N GLU A 181 -6.94 -24.12 -28.71
CA GLU A 181 -7.80 -23.08 -28.19
C GLU A 181 -8.25 -22.24 -29.38
N THR A 182 -9.53 -21.92 -29.44
CA THR A 182 -10.11 -20.95 -30.38
C THR A 182 -9.11 -19.83 -30.66
N ALA A 183 -8.84 -19.55 -31.93
CA ALA A 183 -7.90 -18.54 -32.40
C ALA A 183 -8.10 -17.22 -31.63
N LEU A 184 -7.33 -17.03 -30.58
CA LEU A 184 -7.27 -15.76 -29.85
C LEU A 184 -6.50 -14.77 -30.72
N GLU A 185 -7.15 -13.67 -31.01
CA GLU A 185 -6.55 -12.57 -31.74
C GLU A 185 -5.19 -12.14 -31.13
N PRO A 186 -4.22 -11.66 -31.93
CA PRO A 186 -2.89 -11.33 -31.44
C PRO A 186 -2.96 -10.22 -30.37
N ALA A 187 -2.50 -10.51 -29.18
CA ALA A 187 -2.36 -9.54 -28.09
C ALA A 187 -0.98 -8.89 -28.16
N ILE A 188 -0.91 -7.59 -27.93
CA ILE A 188 0.32 -6.81 -28.00
C ILE A 188 0.69 -6.31 -26.59
N THR A 189 1.96 -6.49 -26.22
CA THR A 189 2.53 -5.84 -25.02
C THR A 189 3.65 -4.92 -25.49
N GLU A 190 3.52 -3.63 -25.16
CA GLU A 190 4.42 -2.59 -25.65
C GLU A 190 4.82 -1.63 -24.53
N LYS A 191 6.00 -1.02 -24.67
CA LYS A 191 6.47 0.03 -23.78
C LYS A 191 5.77 1.34 -24.12
N GLU A 192 5.21 2.01 -23.10
CA GLU A 192 4.52 3.29 -23.24
C GLU A 192 5.40 4.41 -22.68
N THR A 193 5.62 5.45 -23.47
CA THR A 193 6.46 6.59 -23.11
C THR A 193 5.65 7.81 -22.64
N THR A 194 4.38 7.88 -23.02
CA THR A 194 3.45 8.97 -22.69
C THR A 194 2.12 8.39 -22.19
N PRO A 195 2.12 7.70 -21.04
CA PRO A 195 0.93 7.01 -20.57
C PRO A 195 -0.18 8.01 -20.23
N ASP A 196 -1.40 7.68 -20.65
CA ASP A 196 -2.60 8.42 -20.25
C ASP A 196 -3.01 8.02 -18.82
N PRO A 197 -2.95 8.94 -17.82
CA PRO A 197 -3.38 8.67 -16.46
C PRO A 197 -4.81 8.11 -16.37
N ALA A 198 -5.72 8.53 -17.24
CA ALA A 198 -7.10 8.05 -17.22
C ALA A 198 -7.21 6.58 -17.62
N VAL A 199 -6.37 6.11 -18.56
CA VAL A 199 -6.29 4.70 -18.94
C VAL A 199 -5.75 3.87 -17.80
N LEU A 200 -4.68 4.34 -17.13
CA LEU A 200 -4.10 3.63 -15.98
C LEU A 200 -5.08 3.57 -14.80
N ASP A 201 -5.76 4.68 -14.49
CA ASP A 201 -6.76 4.74 -13.41
C ASP A 201 -7.94 3.80 -13.67
N ARG A 202 -8.44 3.74 -14.90
CA ARG A 202 -9.49 2.80 -15.28
C ARG A 202 -9.11 1.35 -15.01
N ILE A 203 -7.89 0.96 -15.39
CA ILE A 203 -7.38 -0.39 -15.15
C ILE A 203 -7.17 -0.63 -13.65
N TYR A 204 -6.55 0.33 -12.95
CA TYR A 204 -6.32 0.27 -11.51
C TYR A 204 -7.62 0.12 -10.71
N ARG A 205 -8.65 0.90 -11.02
CA ARG A 205 -9.97 0.81 -10.36
C ARG A 205 -10.65 -0.52 -10.63
N GLY A 206 -10.58 -1.02 -11.87
CA GLY A 206 -11.10 -2.34 -12.21
C GLY A 206 -10.43 -3.45 -11.43
N TRP A 207 -9.09 -3.47 -11.44
CA TRP A 207 -8.27 -4.43 -10.72
C TRP A 207 -8.46 -4.35 -9.20
N SER A 208 -8.35 -3.15 -8.64
CA SER A 208 -8.45 -2.96 -7.19
C SER A 208 -9.87 -3.17 -6.65
N SER A 209 -10.89 -3.28 -7.52
CA SER A 209 -12.29 -3.47 -7.07
C SER A 209 -12.51 -4.73 -6.25
N SER A 210 -11.68 -5.76 -6.44
CA SER A 210 -11.72 -7.02 -5.69
C SER A 210 -10.97 -6.97 -4.36
N LEU A 211 -10.23 -5.90 -4.06
CA LEU A 211 -9.49 -5.77 -2.81
C LEU A 211 -10.38 -5.27 -1.68
N ASP A 212 -10.12 -5.70 -0.45
CA ASP A 212 -10.79 -5.19 0.77
C ASP A 212 -10.55 -3.70 1.00
N GLY A 213 -9.37 -3.21 0.57
CA GLY A 213 -9.01 -1.82 0.68
C GLY A 213 -7.92 -1.39 -0.30
N CYS A 214 -7.97 -0.13 -0.72
CA CYS A 214 -6.94 0.49 -1.55
C CYS A 214 -6.99 2.02 -1.43
N LEU A 215 -5.92 2.68 -1.87
CA LEU A 215 -5.94 4.11 -2.15
C LEU A 215 -6.68 4.36 -3.46
N LEU A 216 -7.46 5.44 -3.52
CA LEU A 216 -8.11 5.92 -4.75
C LEU A 216 -7.33 7.13 -5.22
N ARG A 217 -6.70 7.01 -6.37
CA ARG A 217 -5.85 8.03 -6.97
C ARG A 217 -6.68 9.06 -7.72
N THR A 218 -6.28 10.30 -7.63
CA THR A 218 -6.69 11.41 -8.51
C THR A 218 -5.75 11.48 -9.71
N GLU A 219 -6.06 12.33 -10.68
CA GLU A 219 -5.16 12.61 -11.80
C GLU A 219 -3.81 13.18 -11.30
N GLU A 220 -3.83 14.11 -10.34
CA GLU A 220 -2.62 14.67 -9.71
C GLU A 220 -1.78 13.59 -9.00
N ASP A 221 -2.41 12.60 -8.35
CA ASP A 221 -1.70 11.47 -7.74
C ASP A 221 -1.04 10.60 -8.81
N TRP A 222 -1.70 10.37 -9.94
CA TRP A 222 -1.11 9.66 -11.08
C TRP A 222 0.05 10.41 -11.70
N GLU A 223 -0.08 11.71 -11.92
CA GLU A 223 1.01 12.56 -12.45
C GLU A 223 2.24 12.47 -11.53
N GLY A 224 2.03 12.55 -10.22
CA GLY A 224 3.11 12.44 -9.23
C GLY A 224 3.81 11.07 -9.25
N LEU A 225 3.02 10.00 -9.24
CA LEU A 225 3.51 8.64 -9.30
C LEU A 225 4.31 8.36 -10.58
N LEU A 226 3.82 8.86 -11.71
CA LEU A 226 4.49 8.69 -13.02
C LEU A 226 5.77 9.50 -13.10
N PHE A 227 5.75 10.74 -12.59
CA PHE A 227 6.94 11.57 -12.54
C PHE A 227 8.07 10.91 -11.73
N ASP A 228 7.76 10.46 -10.52
CA ASP A 228 8.69 9.76 -9.65
C ASP A 228 9.20 8.46 -10.31
N HIS A 229 8.30 7.67 -10.89
CA HIS A 229 8.62 6.43 -11.58
C HIS A 229 9.63 6.62 -12.71
N PHE A 230 9.40 7.61 -13.59
CA PHE A 230 10.32 7.92 -14.69
C PHE A 230 11.63 8.54 -14.22
N LEU A 231 11.59 9.39 -13.18
CA LEU A 231 12.79 10.00 -12.60
C LEU A 231 13.77 8.93 -12.05
N ASP A 232 13.23 7.82 -11.57
CA ASP A 232 14.00 6.67 -11.09
C ASP A 232 14.37 5.66 -12.18
N GLY A 233 14.13 6.00 -13.46
CA GLY A 233 14.44 5.14 -14.60
C GLY A 233 13.44 4.00 -14.83
N GLY A 234 12.24 4.17 -14.30
CA GLY A 234 11.13 3.22 -14.51
C GLY A 234 10.60 3.25 -15.93
N GLU A 235 9.96 2.17 -16.31
CA GLU A 235 9.31 1.94 -17.58
C GLU A 235 7.85 1.57 -17.36
N ILE A 236 6.98 1.94 -18.30
CA ILE A 236 5.57 1.54 -18.28
C ILE A 236 5.32 0.62 -19.45
N TRP A 237 4.71 -0.52 -19.16
CA TRP A 237 4.31 -1.50 -20.15
C TRP A 237 2.80 -1.64 -20.16
N LEU A 238 2.19 -1.57 -21.34
CA LEU A 238 0.76 -1.75 -21.57
C LEU A 238 0.52 -3.07 -22.33
N HIS A 239 -0.50 -3.81 -21.90
CA HIS A 239 -1.01 -4.97 -22.62
C HIS A 239 -2.37 -4.65 -23.23
N LYS A 240 -2.49 -4.88 -24.54
CA LYS A 240 -3.69 -4.64 -25.36
C LYS A 240 -4.14 -5.95 -25.98
N GLU A 241 -5.42 -6.21 -25.96
CA GLU A 241 -6.04 -7.26 -26.76
C GLU A 241 -6.51 -6.67 -28.09
N THR A 242 -6.47 -7.46 -29.17
CA THR A 242 -6.85 -6.97 -30.51
C THR A 242 -8.27 -6.42 -30.52
N GLY A 243 -8.43 -5.23 -31.11
CA GLY A 243 -9.74 -4.56 -31.17
C GLY A 243 -10.18 -3.89 -29.87
N SER A 244 -9.39 -3.95 -28.80
CA SER A 244 -9.68 -3.27 -27.55
C SER A 244 -8.54 -2.33 -27.12
N GLY A 245 -8.85 -1.39 -26.22
CA GLY A 245 -7.84 -0.56 -25.57
C GLY A 245 -7.03 -1.36 -24.55
N PRO A 246 -6.06 -0.71 -23.87
CA PRO A 246 -5.23 -1.38 -22.86
C PRO A 246 -6.07 -2.04 -21.77
N THR A 247 -5.74 -3.30 -21.45
CA THR A 247 -6.42 -4.14 -20.46
C THR A 247 -5.55 -4.49 -19.26
N ALA A 248 -4.23 -4.24 -19.35
CA ALA A 248 -3.30 -4.33 -18.22
C ALA A 248 -2.16 -3.33 -18.38
N TYR A 249 -1.53 -2.97 -17.25
CA TYR A 249 -0.29 -2.20 -17.22
C TYR A 249 0.68 -2.70 -16.15
N ALA A 250 1.94 -2.36 -16.32
CA ALA A 250 3.01 -2.57 -15.36
C ALA A 250 3.87 -1.31 -15.18
N LEU A 251 4.13 -0.96 -13.93
CA LEU A 251 5.19 -0.03 -13.54
C LEU A 251 6.45 -0.84 -13.23
N PHE A 252 7.43 -0.77 -14.11
CA PHE A 252 8.54 -1.70 -14.19
C PHE A 252 9.88 -0.98 -14.07
N TYR A 253 10.81 -1.54 -13.32
CA TYR A 253 12.20 -1.09 -13.27
C TYR A 253 13.13 -2.19 -13.78
N PRO A 254 13.83 -1.98 -14.91
CA PRO A 254 14.83 -2.91 -15.37
C PRO A 254 16.02 -2.91 -14.43
N GLY A 255 16.43 -4.07 -13.94
CA GLY A 255 17.54 -4.23 -13.03
C GLY A 255 18.69 -5.05 -13.63
N ALA A 256 19.88 -4.98 -13.03
CA ALA A 256 21.05 -5.73 -13.49
C ALA A 256 20.92 -7.25 -13.25
N LYS A 257 20.40 -7.65 -12.08
CA LYS A 257 20.25 -9.06 -11.67
C LYS A 257 18.80 -9.52 -11.66
N GLU A 258 17.88 -8.68 -11.25
CA GLU A 258 16.45 -8.93 -11.18
C GLU A 258 15.72 -7.67 -11.61
N ASN A 259 14.51 -7.82 -12.13
CA ASN A 259 13.62 -6.72 -12.49
C ASN A 259 12.65 -6.46 -11.34
N LEU A 260 12.38 -5.19 -11.03
CA LEU A 260 11.41 -4.81 -10.02
C LEU A 260 10.09 -4.40 -10.69
N LEU A 261 9.02 -5.05 -10.33
CA LEU A 261 7.67 -4.69 -10.70
C LEU A 261 7.04 -3.92 -9.52
N ARG A 262 7.04 -2.58 -9.62
CA ARG A 262 6.45 -1.72 -8.60
C ARG A 262 4.96 -2.00 -8.47
N GLU A 263 4.26 -2.06 -9.61
CA GLU A 263 2.83 -2.32 -9.66
C GLU A 263 2.46 -3.00 -10.98
N ALA A 264 1.53 -3.95 -10.93
CA ALA A 264 0.83 -4.45 -12.11
C ALA A 264 -0.65 -4.52 -11.82
N ALA A 265 -1.46 -3.98 -12.71
CA ALA A 265 -2.90 -4.03 -12.64
C ALA A 265 -3.51 -4.50 -13.96
N TYR A 266 -4.65 -5.18 -13.90
CA TYR A 266 -5.29 -5.79 -15.06
C TYR A 266 -6.80 -5.95 -14.87
N LEU A 267 -7.54 -5.87 -15.97
CA LEU A 267 -8.99 -6.04 -15.97
C LEU A 267 -9.41 -7.51 -15.91
N THR A 268 -8.55 -8.42 -16.40
CA THR A 268 -8.79 -9.86 -16.36
C THR A 268 -7.53 -10.62 -15.92
N PRO A 269 -7.65 -11.76 -15.21
CA PRO A 269 -6.49 -12.58 -14.87
C PRO A 269 -5.69 -13.03 -16.09
N ALA A 270 -6.34 -13.24 -17.24
CA ALA A 270 -5.67 -13.61 -18.50
C ALA A 270 -4.74 -12.49 -18.99
N ALA A 271 -5.20 -11.23 -19.00
CA ALA A 271 -4.39 -10.08 -19.38
C ALA A 271 -3.19 -9.89 -18.42
N GLY A 272 -3.42 -10.03 -17.11
CA GLY A 272 -2.35 -9.98 -16.11
C GLY A 272 -1.31 -11.07 -16.30
N ARG A 273 -1.73 -12.31 -16.58
CA ARG A 273 -0.84 -13.44 -16.87
C ARG A 273 0.03 -13.16 -18.10
N ARG A 274 -0.57 -12.73 -19.21
CA ARG A 274 0.15 -12.42 -20.45
C ARG A 274 1.17 -11.31 -20.26
N LEU A 275 0.79 -10.24 -19.57
CA LEU A 275 1.71 -9.13 -19.23
C LEU A 275 2.92 -9.63 -18.43
N LEU A 276 2.70 -10.40 -17.35
CA LEU A 276 3.80 -10.93 -16.53
C LEU A 276 4.69 -11.92 -17.30
N GLN A 277 4.09 -12.77 -18.15
CA GLN A 277 4.83 -13.67 -19.02
C GLN A 277 5.73 -12.91 -19.99
N TYR A 278 5.21 -11.87 -20.61
CA TYR A 278 6.00 -11.02 -21.50
C TYR A 278 7.17 -10.38 -20.78
N LEU A 279 6.93 -9.74 -19.61
CA LEU A 279 7.97 -9.07 -18.81
C LEU A 279 9.05 -10.03 -18.30
N ALA A 280 8.68 -11.26 -17.99
CA ALA A 280 9.66 -12.29 -17.62
C ALA A 280 10.51 -12.75 -18.80
N ALA A 281 9.93 -12.79 -20.01
CA ALA A 281 10.63 -13.21 -21.23
C ALA A 281 11.59 -12.13 -21.76
N VAL A 282 11.24 -10.85 -21.65
CA VAL A 282 11.99 -9.72 -22.25
C VAL A 282 13.47 -9.72 -21.88
N ASN A 283 13.83 -10.02 -20.62
CA ASN A 283 15.20 -9.99 -20.14
C ASN A 283 15.67 -11.31 -19.54
N ASN A 284 14.84 -12.33 -19.55
CA ASN A 284 15.08 -13.63 -18.89
C ASN A 284 15.62 -13.52 -17.46
N LYS A 285 15.11 -12.54 -16.71
CA LYS A 285 15.50 -12.25 -15.32
C LYS A 285 14.32 -12.47 -14.38
N PRO A 286 14.57 -12.81 -13.10
CA PRO A 286 13.53 -12.87 -12.10
C PRO A 286 12.78 -11.55 -11.98
N LEU A 287 11.47 -11.61 -11.75
CA LEU A 287 10.64 -10.47 -11.38
C LEU A 287 10.46 -10.44 -9.87
N VAL A 288 10.73 -9.32 -9.25
CA VAL A 288 10.39 -9.03 -7.86
C VAL A 288 9.17 -8.14 -7.86
N TRP A 289 8.05 -8.67 -7.39
CA TRP A 289 6.76 -7.98 -7.46
C TRP A 289 6.11 -7.84 -6.09
N SER A 290 5.68 -6.64 -5.75
CA SER A 290 4.84 -6.37 -4.58
C SER A 290 3.37 -6.35 -4.99
N ALA A 291 2.59 -7.37 -4.58
CA ALA A 291 1.19 -7.53 -4.95
C ALA A 291 0.32 -7.97 -3.77
N PRO A 292 -0.98 -7.62 -3.76
CA PRO A 292 -1.94 -8.18 -2.80
C PRO A 292 -2.33 -9.61 -3.21
N ASP A 293 -2.49 -10.52 -2.24
CA ASP A 293 -2.85 -11.92 -2.48
C ASP A 293 -4.18 -12.06 -3.25
N ALA A 294 -5.15 -11.21 -2.91
CA ALA A 294 -6.51 -11.28 -3.47
C ALA A 294 -6.59 -10.95 -4.97
N ALA A 295 -5.52 -10.38 -5.53
CA ALA A 295 -5.51 -9.94 -6.93
C ALA A 295 -4.32 -10.52 -7.70
N LEU A 296 -3.97 -11.78 -7.45
CA LEU A 296 -2.96 -12.49 -8.22
C LEU A 296 -3.59 -13.11 -9.48
N PRO A 297 -2.94 -13.04 -10.65
CA PRO A 297 -3.50 -13.57 -11.90
C PRO A 297 -3.38 -15.11 -11.99
N PHE A 298 -2.62 -15.73 -11.09
CA PHE A 298 -2.43 -17.18 -10.92
C PHE A 298 -1.81 -17.43 -9.53
N PRO A 299 -1.88 -18.67 -9.01
CA PRO A 299 -1.24 -19.03 -7.75
C PRO A 299 0.26 -18.77 -7.78
N LEU A 300 0.78 -18.14 -6.73
CA LEU A 300 2.19 -17.83 -6.54
C LEU A 300 2.69 -18.49 -5.24
N PRO A 301 4.02 -18.70 -5.10
CA PRO A 301 4.60 -19.19 -3.85
C PRO A 301 4.36 -18.18 -2.71
N ASP A 302 4.56 -18.63 -1.47
CA ASP A 302 4.41 -17.77 -0.30
C ASP A 302 5.31 -16.53 -0.39
N PRO A 303 4.77 -15.33 -0.17
CA PRO A 303 5.53 -14.08 -0.29
C PRO A 303 6.37 -13.79 0.96
N GLU A 304 7.42 -13.02 0.80
CA GLU A 304 8.03 -12.29 1.91
C GLU A 304 7.12 -11.11 2.29
N VAL A 305 6.67 -11.04 3.56
CA VAL A 305 5.77 -9.97 4.03
C VAL A 305 6.55 -8.92 4.79
N LYS A 306 6.51 -7.66 4.30
CA LYS A 306 7.17 -6.51 4.95
C LYS A 306 6.14 -5.45 5.34
N PRO A 307 6.12 -4.98 6.60
CA PRO A 307 5.34 -3.80 6.98
C PRO A 307 5.95 -2.55 6.32
N VAL A 308 5.12 -1.74 5.70
CA VAL A 308 5.54 -0.53 4.99
C VAL A 308 4.82 0.70 5.51
N PHE A 309 3.51 0.61 5.73
CA PHE A 309 2.73 1.75 6.19
C PHE A 309 2.20 1.56 7.62
N LEU A 310 2.21 2.66 8.36
CA LEU A 310 1.55 2.76 9.65
C LEU A 310 0.29 3.61 9.54
N GLY A 311 -0.78 3.17 10.18
CA GLY A 311 -2.05 3.87 10.27
C GLY A 311 -2.31 4.41 11.67
N ARG A 312 -3.06 5.50 11.76
CA ARG A 312 -3.41 6.15 13.01
C ARG A 312 -4.89 6.55 13.02
N ILE A 313 -5.58 6.12 14.05
CA ILE A 313 -6.95 6.54 14.32
C ILE A 313 -6.90 7.93 14.96
N THR A 314 -7.57 8.89 14.35
CA THR A 314 -7.71 10.25 14.87
C THR A 314 -9.04 10.43 15.60
N ASP A 315 -10.10 9.71 15.18
CA ASP A 315 -11.40 9.66 15.83
C ASP A 315 -11.85 8.21 15.97
N LEU A 316 -11.83 7.71 17.21
CA LEU A 316 -12.11 6.32 17.52
C LEU A 316 -13.56 5.93 17.19
N LYS A 317 -14.53 6.79 17.58
CA LYS A 317 -15.94 6.55 17.32
C LYS A 317 -16.20 6.44 15.82
N ALA A 318 -15.77 7.42 15.06
CA ALA A 318 -15.93 7.42 13.60
C ALA A 318 -15.22 6.24 12.94
N ALA A 319 -14.01 5.88 13.39
CA ALA A 319 -13.24 4.75 12.86
C ALA A 319 -13.93 3.40 13.07
N LEU A 320 -14.64 3.23 14.20
CA LEU A 320 -15.43 2.03 14.48
C LEU A 320 -16.77 2.02 13.76
N GLU A 321 -17.47 3.14 13.67
CA GLU A 321 -18.85 3.19 13.15
C GLU A 321 -18.91 3.28 11.61
N PHE A 322 -17.83 3.73 10.96
CA PHE A 322 -17.86 3.98 9.52
C PHE A 322 -17.75 2.71 8.65
N PRO A 323 -16.86 1.74 8.92
CA PRO A 323 -16.70 0.55 8.08
C PRO A 323 -17.94 -0.35 8.08
N LEU A 324 -18.04 -1.23 7.09
CA LEU A 324 -18.95 -2.35 7.10
C LEU A 324 -18.29 -3.55 7.78
N TYR A 325 -19.07 -4.28 8.56
CA TYR A 325 -18.66 -5.48 9.28
C TYR A 325 -19.41 -6.71 8.78
N PRO A 326 -18.90 -7.94 9.04
CA PRO A 326 -19.64 -9.14 8.72
C PRO A 326 -21.04 -9.13 9.37
N PRO A 327 -22.11 -9.38 8.61
CA PRO A 327 -23.46 -9.43 9.17
C PRO A 327 -23.65 -10.66 10.07
N GLY A 328 -24.70 -10.64 10.88
CA GLY A 328 -25.08 -11.73 11.78
C GLY A 328 -24.33 -11.73 13.11
N LEU A 329 -23.41 -10.81 13.36
CA LEU A 329 -22.73 -10.65 14.65
C LEU A 329 -23.50 -9.70 15.55
N THR A 330 -23.92 -10.17 16.72
CA THR A 330 -24.63 -9.37 17.74
C THR A 330 -23.90 -9.43 19.07
N GLY A 331 -23.83 -8.29 19.77
CA GLY A 331 -23.18 -8.23 21.08
C GLY A 331 -22.98 -6.79 21.54
N ALA A 332 -22.60 -6.66 22.80
CA ALA A 332 -22.20 -5.40 23.40
C ALA A 332 -20.97 -5.65 24.27
N TRP A 333 -19.94 -4.82 24.12
CA TRP A 333 -18.66 -4.95 24.81
C TRP A 333 -18.19 -3.60 25.33
N ARG A 334 -17.69 -3.56 26.55
CA ARG A 334 -16.96 -2.42 27.10
C ARG A 334 -15.49 -2.54 26.69
N LEU A 335 -15.13 -1.80 25.65
CA LEU A 335 -13.78 -1.79 25.08
C LEU A 335 -12.97 -0.63 25.67
N ARG A 336 -11.94 -0.93 26.45
CA ARG A 336 -10.92 0.02 26.85
C ARG A 336 -9.95 0.25 25.70
N VAL A 337 -9.81 1.48 25.26
CA VAL A 337 -8.81 1.86 24.26
C VAL A 337 -7.79 2.78 24.90
N GLU A 338 -6.52 2.50 24.67
CA GLU A 338 -5.39 3.30 25.14
C GLU A 338 -4.84 4.14 24.00
N ASP A 339 -4.80 5.47 24.21
CA ASP A 339 -4.24 6.41 23.25
C ASP A 339 -3.21 7.34 23.90
N PRO A 340 -1.92 7.21 23.54
CA PRO A 340 -0.85 7.98 24.17
C PRO A 340 -0.77 9.45 23.71
N LEU A 341 -1.55 9.87 22.70
CA LEU A 341 -1.52 11.22 22.15
C LEU A 341 -2.86 11.96 22.24
N LEU A 342 -3.97 11.25 22.07
CA LEU A 342 -5.30 11.83 21.95
C LEU A 342 -6.17 11.37 23.13
N PRO A 343 -6.29 12.18 24.21
CA PRO A 343 -7.15 11.87 25.34
C PRO A 343 -8.63 11.63 24.91
N GLU A 344 -9.01 12.20 23.78
CA GLU A 344 -10.36 12.04 23.21
C GLU A 344 -10.65 10.63 22.71
N ASN A 345 -9.62 9.82 22.48
CA ASN A 345 -9.71 8.39 22.11
C ASN A 345 -9.38 7.47 23.29
N ASP A 346 -8.78 8.01 24.36
CA ASP A 346 -8.37 7.25 25.53
C ASP A 346 -9.54 7.09 26.51
N GLY A 347 -10.05 5.88 26.66
CA GLY A 347 -11.23 5.67 27.51
C GLY A 347 -11.91 4.32 27.29
N VAL A 348 -13.06 4.16 27.92
CA VAL A 348 -13.93 2.99 27.75
C VAL A 348 -15.08 3.35 26.82
N PHE A 349 -15.33 2.48 25.83
CA PHE A 349 -16.38 2.63 24.85
C PHE A 349 -17.31 1.41 24.90
N LEU A 350 -18.60 1.65 25.00
CA LEU A 350 -19.61 0.62 24.75
C LEU A 350 -19.71 0.43 23.23
N VAL A 351 -19.20 -0.69 22.75
CA VAL A 351 -19.28 -1.10 21.34
C VAL A 351 -20.45 -2.08 21.20
N THR A 352 -21.41 -1.77 20.34
CA THR A 352 -22.61 -2.59 20.13
C THR A 352 -22.73 -2.98 18.68
N ALA A 353 -22.91 -4.26 18.39
CA ALA A 353 -23.22 -4.82 17.09
C ALA A 353 -24.63 -5.41 17.09
N ASN A 354 -25.47 -5.04 16.12
CA ASN A 354 -26.88 -5.43 16.03
C ASN A 354 -27.16 -6.48 14.94
N GLY A 355 -26.13 -7.05 14.33
CA GLY A 355 -26.24 -8.07 13.29
C GLY A 355 -26.51 -7.53 11.87
N ASP A 356 -26.65 -6.23 11.70
CA ASP A 356 -26.90 -5.55 10.42
C ASP A 356 -25.61 -5.18 9.66
N GLY A 357 -24.45 -5.61 10.16
CA GLY A 357 -23.14 -5.24 9.60
C GLY A 357 -22.66 -3.85 10.01
N LYS A 358 -23.27 -3.24 11.00
CA LYS A 358 -22.84 -1.96 11.59
C LYS A 358 -22.56 -2.12 13.06
N ILE A 359 -21.73 -1.26 13.58
CA ILE A 359 -21.53 -1.11 15.02
C ILE A 359 -21.74 0.34 15.46
N SER A 360 -22.10 0.52 16.72
CA SER A 360 -22.08 1.81 17.39
C SER A 360 -21.01 1.81 18.47
N ALA A 361 -20.37 2.94 18.73
CA ALA A 361 -19.37 3.12 19.76
C ALA A 361 -19.66 4.38 20.57
N THR A 362 -19.97 4.22 21.85
CA THR A 362 -20.34 5.34 22.74
C THR A 362 -19.38 5.37 23.92
N PRO A 363 -18.71 6.52 24.20
CA PRO A 363 -17.93 6.67 25.41
C PRO A 363 -18.81 6.44 26.64
N VAL A 364 -18.32 5.65 27.60
CA VAL A 364 -19.04 5.38 28.85
C VAL A 364 -18.11 5.60 30.05
N PRO A 365 -18.64 6.15 31.16
CA PRO A 365 -17.88 6.24 32.38
C PRO A 365 -17.76 4.88 33.05
N GLY A 366 -16.75 4.66 33.84
CA GLY A 366 -16.59 3.47 34.65
C GLY A 366 -15.33 2.68 34.33
N MET A 367 -15.01 1.70 35.19
CA MET A 367 -13.83 0.87 35.12
C MET A 367 -14.11 -0.59 34.77
N ASP A 368 -15.38 -0.96 34.60
CA ASP A 368 -15.74 -2.30 34.12
C ASP A 368 -15.34 -2.43 32.65
N VAL A 369 -14.45 -3.35 32.35
CA VAL A 369 -13.84 -3.53 31.03
C VAL A 369 -13.92 -4.99 30.63
N ASP A 370 -14.48 -5.28 29.45
CA ASP A 370 -14.54 -6.60 28.87
C ASP A 370 -13.29 -6.89 28.03
N LEU A 371 -12.85 -5.88 27.29
CA LEU A 371 -11.78 -5.96 26.31
C LEU A 371 -10.86 -4.73 26.40
N THR A 372 -9.56 -4.92 26.16
CA THR A 372 -8.58 -3.82 26.13
C THR A 372 -7.73 -3.89 24.85
N CYS A 373 -7.51 -2.76 24.21
CA CYS A 373 -6.58 -2.63 23.08
C CYS A 373 -5.93 -1.24 23.07
N THR A 374 -4.88 -1.10 22.27
CA THR A 374 -4.29 0.20 21.92
C THR A 374 -4.89 0.72 20.60
N THR A 375 -4.83 2.03 20.37
CA THR A 375 -5.21 2.60 19.06
C THR A 375 -4.41 2.01 17.91
N GLY A 376 -3.13 1.69 18.13
CA GLY A 376 -2.29 1.01 17.13
C GLY A 376 -2.74 -0.44 16.85
N GLY A 377 -3.13 -1.18 17.88
CA GLY A 377 -3.73 -2.51 17.75
C GLY A 377 -5.02 -2.47 16.95
N LEU A 378 -5.90 -1.52 17.28
CA LEU A 378 -7.17 -1.33 16.58
C LEU A 378 -6.97 -0.89 15.12
N ALA A 379 -5.98 -0.05 14.82
CA ALA A 379 -5.65 0.34 13.45
C ALA A 379 -5.25 -0.87 12.59
N ARG A 380 -4.54 -1.85 13.15
CA ARG A 380 -4.21 -3.12 12.49
C ARG A 380 -5.44 -3.98 12.23
N LEU A 381 -6.36 -4.05 13.17
CA LEU A 381 -7.61 -4.79 13.01
C LEU A 381 -8.49 -4.15 11.95
N LEU A 382 -8.65 -2.83 11.98
CA LEU A 382 -9.46 -2.08 11.00
C LEU A 382 -8.92 -2.23 9.59
N SER A 383 -7.61 -2.12 9.39
CA SER A 383 -6.98 -2.26 8.07
C SER A 383 -6.93 -3.71 7.56
N GLY A 384 -7.22 -4.70 8.42
CA GLY A 384 -7.14 -6.11 8.06
C GLY A 384 -5.74 -6.69 8.03
N THR A 385 -4.70 -5.90 8.35
CA THR A 385 -3.30 -6.38 8.37
C THR A 385 -3.03 -7.40 9.49
N ALA A 386 -3.91 -7.49 10.48
CA ALA A 386 -3.95 -8.58 11.45
C ALA A 386 -5.35 -9.21 11.43
N GLY A 387 -5.42 -10.47 11.05
CA GLY A 387 -6.61 -11.29 11.23
C GLY A 387 -6.76 -11.79 12.66
N PRO A 388 -7.86 -12.50 12.99
CA PRO A 388 -8.14 -12.96 14.36
C PRO A 388 -7.01 -13.75 15.00
N GLU A 389 -6.42 -14.70 14.29
CA GLU A 389 -5.32 -15.54 14.81
C GLU A 389 -4.07 -14.71 15.16
N GLU A 390 -3.68 -13.81 14.28
CA GLU A 390 -2.53 -12.94 14.52
C GLU A 390 -2.82 -11.94 15.65
N ALA A 391 -4.04 -11.44 15.75
CA ALA A 391 -4.46 -10.53 16.80
C ALA A 391 -4.34 -11.18 18.18
N VAL A 392 -4.78 -12.43 18.33
CA VAL A 392 -4.61 -13.22 19.55
C VAL A 392 -3.13 -13.45 19.83
N LYS A 393 -2.37 -13.95 18.86
CA LYS A 393 -0.93 -14.25 19.00
C LYS A 393 -0.13 -13.01 19.43
N ARG A 394 -0.47 -11.85 18.89
CA ARG A 394 0.23 -10.57 19.19
C ARG A 394 -0.40 -9.79 20.34
N ARG A 395 -1.46 -10.31 20.95
CA ARG A 395 -2.20 -9.63 22.02
C ARG A 395 -2.62 -8.20 21.64
N LEU A 396 -3.13 -8.03 20.41
CA LEU A 396 -3.63 -6.74 19.95
C LEU A 396 -4.94 -6.36 20.65
N LEU A 397 -5.65 -7.35 21.16
CA LEU A 397 -6.84 -7.26 21.98
C LEU A 397 -6.69 -8.24 23.14
N THR A 398 -7.00 -7.82 24.35
CA THR A 398 -6.92 -8.63 25.57
C THR A 398 -8.24 -8.60 26.33
N GLY A 399 -8.55 -9.66 27.08
CA GLY A 399 -9.77 -9.86 27.83
C GLY A 399 -10.04 -11.35 28.03
N ASP A 400 -11.29 -11.73 28.32
CA ASP A 400 -11.69 -13.14 28.32
C ASP A 400 -11.53 -13.73 26.91
N ASP A 401 -10.92 -14.93 26.79
CA ASP A 401 -10.57 -15.53 25.50
C ASP A 401 -11.78 -15.76 24.59
N LYS A 402 -12.95 -16.08 25.14
CA LYS A 402 -14.19 -16.27 24.36
C LYS A 402 -14.69 -14.94 23.83
N LEU A 403 -14.65 -13.88 24.65
CA LEU A 403 -15.04 -12.54 24.25
C LEU A 403 -14.07 -11.97 23.20
N VAL A 404 -12.76 -12.14 23.41
CA VAL A 404 -11.71 -11.77 22.41
C VAL A 404 -11.97 -12.46 21.07
N SER A 405 -12.12 -13.78 21.08
CA SER A 405 -12.35 -14.56 19.86
C SER A 405 -13.64 -14.16 19.16
N PHE A 406 -14.70 -13.88 19.92
CA PHE A 406 -15.97 -13.45 19.35
C PHE A 406 -15.87 -12.02 18.75
N PHE A 407 -15.30 -11.06 19.48
CA PHE A 407 -15.13 -9.67 19.02
C PHE A 407 -14.26 -9.58 17.76
N LEU A 408 -13.20 -10.39 17.70
CA LEU A 408 -12.30 -10.43 16.54
C LEU A 408 -12.98 -10.90 15.25
N ARG A 409 -14.14 -11.57 15.31
CA ARG A 409 -14.94 -11.90 14.12
C ARG A 409 -15.44 -10.67 13.37
N LEU A 410 -15.51 -9.51 14.05
CA LEU A 410 -15.81 -8.22 13.40
C LEU A 410 -14.65 -7.78 12.46
N PHE A 411 -13.44 -8.29 12.67
CA PHE A 411 -12.24 -7.85 11.98
C PHE A 411 -11.58 -9.00 11.20
N PRO A 412 -12.20 -9.51 10.12
CA PRO A 412 -11.56 -10.51 9.30
C PRO A 412 -10.24 -9.99 8.73
N LYS A 413 -9.31 -10.91 8.45
CA LYS A 413 -8.09 -10.58 7.70
C LYS A 413 -8.47 -9.98 6.35
N GLY A 414 -7.75 -8.94 5.94
CA GLY A 414 -7.95 -8.27 4.66
C GLY A 414 -6.64 -7.67 4.16
N ASP A 415 -6.71 -7.04 3.00
CA ASP A 415 -5.57 -6.35 2.40
C ASP A 415 -5.95 -4.90 2.11
N LEU A 416 -5.30 -3.97 2.84
CA LEU A 416 -5.27 -2.57 2.44
C LEU A 416 -4.04 -2.38 1.55
N TYR A 417 -4.27 -2.37 0.23
CA TYR A 417 -3.22 -2.15 -0.74
C TYR A 417 -2.85 -0.67 -0.82
N MET A 418 -1.59 -0.41 -0.52
CA MET A 418 -0.99 0.92 -0.54
C MET A 418 0.36 0.80 -1.24
N ASN A 419 0.51 1.51 -2.35
CA ASN A 419 1.74 1.50 -3.14
C ASN A 419 2.12 2.91 -3.63
N ASP A 420 1.54 3.91 -2.99
CA ASP A 420 1.81 5.32 -3.23
C ASP A 420 2.77 5.80 -2.16
N TYR A 421 4.02 5.96 -2.53
CA TYR A 421 5.07 6.52 -1.68
C TYR A 421 5.95 7.44 -2.51
N PHE A 422 6.37 8.48 -1.86
CA PHE A 422 7.27 9.50 -2.37
C PHE A 422 8.56 9.46 -1.57
#